data_0da422797fc5c3e28057c128136f397e
#
_entry.id   0da422797fc5c3e28057c128136f397e
#
_cell.length_a   1.000
_cell.length_b   1.000
_cell.length_c   1.000
_cell.angle_alpha   90.00
_cell.angle_beta   90.00
_cell.angle_gamma   90.00
#
_symmetry.space_group_name_H-M   'P 1'
#
loop_
_entity.id
_entity.type
_entity.pdbx_description
1 polymer ?
#
loop_
_entity_poly.entity_id
_entity_poly.type
_entity_poly.pdbx_seq_one_letter_code
_entity_poly.pdbx_strand_id
1 'polypeptide(L)'
;SEMCIRDRYKIDINDVTADMRRKAKTANFGIIYGISVFGLAERMGVSRQEAKELIDGYFETYPQVKEYMDKSIQVARENGYVETIFHRKRFLPDINSRNGVVRGYAERNAINAPIQGSAADIIKVAMAHIYQRFQAYNLKAKMILQVHDELNFSVPEAEKELVQKIVIEEMEQAYRMYVPLKADCGWGNNWLQAH
;
A
#
# COMPACT_ATOMS: atom_id res chain seq x y z
N SER A 1 1.11 -3.76 -12.38
CA SER A 1 2.59 -3.69 -12.48
C SER A 1 3.09 -3.94 -13.89
N GLU A 2 2.54 -4.91 -14.63
CA GLU A 2 3.00 -5.27 -15.98
C GLU A 2 2.67 -4.20 -17.03
N MET A 3 1.52 -3.56 -16.93
CA MET A 3 1.17 -2.42 -17.79
C MET A 3 2.16 -1.27 -17.66
N CYS A 4 2.56 -0.92 -16.43
CA CYS A 4 3.58 0.12 -16.22
C CYS A 4 4.94 -0.24 -16.83
N ILE A 5 5.29 -1.54 -16.88
CA ILE A 5 6.54 -2.01 -17.50
C ILE A 5 6.45 -1.90 -19.02
N ARG A 6 5.36 -2.37 -19.62
CA ARG A 6 5.09 -2.26 -21.06
C ARG A 6 5.16 -0.81 -21.52
N ASP A 7 4.45 0.08 -20.83
CA ASP A 7 4.37 1.49 -21.20
C ASP A 7 5.72 2.20 -21.06
N ARG A 8 6.54 1.76 -20.09
CA ARG A 8 7.85 2.34 -19.82
C ARG A 8 8.94 1.85 -20.77
N TYR A 9 8.99 0.54 -21.06
CA TYR A 9 10.03 -0.05 -21.91
C TYR A 9 9.61 -0.17 -23.37
N LYS A 10 8.34 0.17 -23.69
CA LYS A 10 7.74 0.04 -25.04
C LYS A 10 7.95 -1.34 -25.67
N ILE A 11 7.86 -2.38 -24.85
CA ILE A 11 8.03 -3.79 -25.22
C ILE A 11 6.73 -4.55 -25.04
N ASP A 12 6.61 -5.69 -25.74
CA ASP A 12 5.48 -6.60 -25.52
C ASP A 12 5.50 -7.17 -24.10
N ILE A 13 4.31 -7.43 -23.55
CA ILE A 13 4.17 -7.96 -22.18
C ILE A 13 4.83 -9.33 -22.02
N ASN A 14 4.92 -10.11 -23.09
CA ASN A 14 5.55 -11.42 -23.10
C ASN A 14 7.09 -11.35 -23.05
N ASP A 15 7.67 -10.20 -23.42
CA ASP A 15 9.12 -9.97 -23.41
C ASP A 15 9.62 -9.39 -22.08
N VAL A 16 8.73 -9.21 -21.10
CA VAL A 16 9.05 -8.64 -19.78
C VAL A 16 9.83 -9.65 -18.94
N THR A 17 11.11 -9.37 -18.73
CA THR A 17 12.00 -10.20 -17.90
C THR A 17 11.73 -9.99 -16.40
N ALA A 18 12.15 -10.97 -15.56
CA ALA A 18 12.07 -10.85 -14.11
C ALA A 18 12.87 -9.65 -13.57
N ASP A 19 14.02 -9.32 -14.19
CA ASP A 19 14.83 -8.15 -13.82
C ASP A 19 14.11 -6.84 -14.14
N MET A 20 13.43 -6.73 -15.29
CA MET A 20 12.60 -5.57 -15.64
C MET A 20 11.44 -5.40 -14.65
N ARG A 21 10.79 -6.48 -14.24
CA ARG A 21 9.73 -6.45 -13.22
C ARG A 21 10.26 -5.93 -11.89
N ARG A 22 11.41 -6.45 -11.44
CA ARG A 22 12.06 -6.01 -10.20
C ARG A 22 12.43 -4.52 -10.24
N LYS A 23 13.06 -4.07 -11.34
CA LYS A 23 13.43 -2.67 -11.54
C LYS A 23 12.21 -1.74 -11.57
N ALA A 24 11.17 -2.11 -12.31
CA ALA A 24 9.94 -1.33 -12.37
C ALA A 24 9.24 -1.25 -11.01
N LYS A 25 9.19 -2.37 -10.27
CA LYS A 25 8.64 -2.40 -8.91
C LYS A 25 9.44 -1.48 -7.98
N THR A 26 10.78 -1.55 -8.02
CA THR A 26 11.67 -0.70 -7.22
C THR A 26 11.47 0.78 -7.53
N ALA A 27 11.37 1.14 -8.82
CA ALA A 27 11.14 2.52 -9.23
C ALA A 27 9.74 3.01 -8.82
N ASN A 28 8.68 2.27 -9.11
CA ASN A 28 7.31 2.66 -8.80
C ASN A 28 7.12 2.87 -7.29
N PHE A 29 7.51 1.90 -6.46
CA PHE A 29 7.42 2.04 -5.01
C PHE A 29 8.33 3.15 -4.48
N GLY A 30 9.58 3.24 -5.01
CA GLY A 30 10.50 4.28 -4.61
C GLY A 30 9.94 5.67 -4.88
N ILE A 31 9.40 5.92 -6.07
CA ILE A 31 8.84 7.21 -6.48
C ILE A 31 7.63 7.57 -5.63
N ILE A 32 6.66 6.65 -5.47
CA ILE A 32 5.47 6.87 -4.63
C ILE A 32 5.86 7.18 -3.18
N TYR A 33 6.93 6.57 -2.68
CA TYR A 33 7.45 6.84 -1.34
C TYR A 33 8.42 8.01 -1.26
N GLY A 34 8.51 8.83 -2.32
CA GLY A 34 9.28 10.07 -2.32
C GLY A 34 10.80 9.86 -2.34
N ILE A 35 11.28 8.82 -3.04
CA ILE A 35 12.72 8.59 -3.20
C ILE A 35 13.37 9.75 -3.97
N SER A 36 14.55 10.17 -3.54
CA SER A 36 15.34 11.14 -4.30
C SER A 36 15.99 10.51 -5.54
N VAL A 37 16.37 11.34 -6.52
CA VAL A 37 17.17 10.92 -7.69
C VAL A 37 18.42 10.14 -7.26
N PHE A 38 19.11 10.62 -6.23
CA PHE A 38 20.29 9.93 -5.68
C PHE A 38 19.95 8.55 -5.12
N GLY A 39 18.92 8.46 -4.27
CA GLY A 39 18.51 7.18 -3.69
C GLY A 39 17.99 6.18 -4.72
N LEU A 40 17.33 6.65 -5.80
CA LEU A 40 16.89 5.78 -6.88
C LEU A 40 18.07 5.28 -7.70
N ALA A 41 19.03 6.16 -8.03
CA ALA A 41 20.26 5.79 -8.74
C ALA A 41 21.04 4.68 -8.01
N GLU A 42 21.25 4.85 -6.69
CA GLU A 42 21.91 3.84 -5.85
C GLU A 42 21.16 2.51 -5.84
N ARG A 43 19.83 2.52 -5.60
CA ARG A 43 19.03 1.28 -5.52
C ARG A 43 18.97 0.50 -6.83
N MET A 44 18.96 1.20 -7.95
CA MET A 44 18.85 0.57 -9.27
C MET A 44 20.20 0.30 -9.91
N GLY A 45 21.31 0.84 -9.38
CA GLY A 45 22.62 0.74 -9.98
C GLY A 45 22.73 1.46 -11.33
N VAL A 46 22.04 2.60 -11.47
CA VAL A 46 21.99 3.42 -12.69
C VAL A 46 22.61 4.80 -12.43
N SER A 47 22.91 5.54 -13.50
CA SER A 47 23.37 6.91 -13.39
C SER A 47 22.31 7.83 -12.78
N ARG A 48 22.74 8.96 -12.21
CA ARG A 48 21.80 9.99 -11.71
C ARG A 48 20.93 10.57 -12.83
N GLN A 49 21.48 10.67 -14.02
CA GLN A 49 20.73 11.14 -15.19
C GLN A 49 19.60 10.19 -15.54
N GLU A 50 19.88 8.89 -15.64
CA GLU A 50 18.86 7.85 -15.88
C GLU A 50 17.81 7.81 -14.77
N ALA A 51 18.23 7.91 -13.50
CA ALA A 51 17.29 7.96 -12.38
C ALA A 51 16.37 9.19 -12.45
N LYS A 52 16.89 10.35 -12.89
CA LYS A 52 16.10 11.54 -13.11
C LYS A 52 15.10 11.37 -14.24
N GLU A 53 15.54 10.87 -15.39
CA GLU A 53 14.66 10.59 -16.53
C GLU A 53 13.54 9.58 -16.16
N LEU A 54 13.86 8.62 -15.32
CA LEU A 54 12.89 7.66 -14.80
C LEU A 54 11.81 8.34 -13.94
N ILE A 55 12.20 9.25 -13.05
CA ILE A 55 11.27 9.98 -12.18
C ILE A 55 10.43 10.95 -13.01
N ASP A 56 11.05 11.70 -13.90
CA ASP A 56 10.37 12.67 -14.75
C ASP A 56 9.34 11.96 -15.65
N GLY A 57 9.72 10.89 -16.35
CA GLY A 57 8.81 10.10 -17.19
C GLY A 57 7.68 9.44 -16.40
N TYR A 58 7.91 9.07 -15.14
CA TYR A 58 6.86 8.57 -14.26
C TYR A 58 5.80 9.66 -14.00
N PHE A 59 6.21 10.87 -13.66
CA PHE A 59 5.29 11.98 -13.40
C PHE A 59 4.64 12.55 -14.66
N GLU A 60 5.29 12.45 -15.82
CA GLU A 60 4.64 12.74 -17.11
C GLU A 60 3.50 11.76 -17.40
N THR A 61 3.70 10.49 -17.10
CA THR A 61 2.68 9.44 -17.30
C THR A 61 1.56 9.52 -16.24
N TYR A 62 1.91 9.86 -15.00
CA TYR A 62 0.99 9.88 -13.86
C TYR A 62 1.01 11.24 -13.13
N PRO A 63 0.55 12.32 -13.77
CA PRO A 63 0.65 13.68 -13.20
C PRO A 63 -0.13 13.83 -11.88
N GLN A 64 -1.25 13.11 -11.70
CA GLN A 64 -2.02 13.16 -10.47
C GLN A 64 -1.27 12.58 -9.27
N VAL A 65 -0.32 11.67 -9.46
CA VAL A 65 0.52 11.18 -8.37
C VAL A 65 1.41 12.30 -7.85
N LYS A 66 2.01 13.09 -8.76
CA LYS A 66 2.80 14.25 -8.37
C LYS A 66 1.95 15.30 -7.65
N GLU A 67 0.77 15.60 -8.16
CA GLU A 67 -0.17 16.54 -7.55
C GLU A 67 -0.55 16.09 -6.13
N TYR A 68 -0.85 14.80 -5.94
CA TYR A 68 -1.13 14.22 -4.63
C TYR A 68 0.05 14.42 -3.65
N MET A 69 1.28 14.15 -4.10
CA MET A 69 2.48 14.29 -3.27
C MET A 69 2.69 15.75 -2.85
N ASP A 70 2.62 16.68 -3.80
CA ASP A 70 2.81 18.12 -3.55
C ASP A 70 1.72 18.64 -2.59
N LYS A 71 0.47 18.27 -2.82
CA LYS A 71 -0.67 18.64 -1.97
C LYS A 71 -0.55 18.05 -0.55
N SER A 72 -0.11 16.81 -0.42
CA SER A 72 0.08 16.17 0.89
C SER A 72 1.13 16.92 1.73
N ILE A 73 2.24 17.35 1.11
CA ILE A 73 3.26 18.15 1.77
C ILE A 73 2.71 19.54 2.16
N GLN A 74 1.97 20.18 1.24
CA GLN A 74 1.37 21.49 1.50
C GLN A 74 0.41 21.42 2.69
N VAL A 75 -0.54 20.49 2.68
CA VAL A 75 -1.49 20.28 3.78
C VAL A 75 -0.77 20.03 5.10
N ALA A 76 0.29 19.22 5.07
CA ALA A 76 1.08 18.96 6.27
C ALA A 76 1.78 20.21 6.80
N ARG A 77 2.29 21.09 5.94
CA ARG A 77 2.94 22.35 6.33
C ARG A 77 1.97 23.35 6.94
N GLU A 78 0.75 23.41 6.40
CA GLU A 78 -0.31 24.31 6.86
C GLU A 78 -0.91 23.85 8.20
N ASN A 79 -1.19 22.53 8.34
CA ASN A 79 -1.93 21.99 9.47
C ASN A 79 -1.03 21.37 10.55
N GLY A 80 0.22 21.02 10.24
CA GLY A 80 1.10 20.27 11.13
C GLY A 80 0.82 18.76 11.19
N TYR A 81 -0.12 18.27 10.39
CA TYR A 81 -0.50 16.85 10.32
C TYR A 81 -1.06 16.48 8.94
N VAL A 82 -1.16 15.19 8.68
CA VAL A 82 -1.94 14.59 7.58
C VAL A 82 -2.96 13.60 8.15
N GLU A 83 -3.94 13.21 7.35
CA GLU A 83 -5.03 12.33 7.77
C GLU A 83 -5.17 11.10 6.87
N THR A 84 -5.65 10.01 7.47
CA THR A 84 -6.16 8.85 6.73
C THR A 84 -7.55 9.14 6.14
N ILE A 85 -8.05 8.22 5.30
CA ILE A 85 -9.44 8.28 4.79
C ILE A 85 -10.51 8.22 5.90
N PHE A 86 -10.14 7.77 7.10
CA PHE A 86 -10.99 7.77 8.30
C PHE A 86 -10.70 8.95 9.24
N HIS A 87 -10.00 9.99 8.76
CA HIS A 87 -9.66 11.21 9.50
C HIS A 87 -8.77 10.98 10.74
N ARG A 88 -8.06 9.85 10.81
CA ARG A 88 -7.05 9.63 11.84
C ARG A 88 -5.80 10.45 11.51
N LYS A 89 -5.38 11.28 12.46
CA LYS A 89 -4.29 12.25 12.29
C LYS A 89 -2.91 11.63 12.53
N ARG A 90 -1.96 11.99 11.66
CA ARG A 90 -0.53 11.80 11.87
C ARG A 90 0.14 13.16 11.98
N PHE A 91 0.55 13.54 13.18
CA PHE A 91 1.27 14.79 13.41
C PHE A 91 2.70 14.72 12.88
N LEU A 92 3.18 15.83 12.30
CA LEU A 92 4.46 15.97 11.62
C LEU A 92 5.17 17.26 12.12
N PRO A 93 5.67 17.29 13.37
CA PRO A 93 6.23 18.48 13.96
C PRO A 93 7.45 19.02 13.19
N ASP A 94 8.16 18.15 12.49
CA ASP A 94 9.37 18.48 11.74
C ASP A 94 9.14 18.92 10.30
N ILE A 95 7.88 19.06 9.85
CA ILE A 95 7.54 19.35 8.44
C ILE A 95 8.11 20.70 7.95
N ASN A 96 8.26 21.65 8.86
CA ASN A 96 8.82 22.97 8.59
C ASN A 96 10.25 23.15 9.15
N SER A 97 10.96 22.07 9.46
CA SER A 97 12.33 22.11 10.00
C SER A 97 13.29 22.82 9.03
N ARG A 98 14.18 23.63 9.57
CA ARG A 98 15.29 24.27 8.80
C ARG A 98 16.32 23.24 8.34
N ASN A 99 16.46 22.13 9.05
CA ASN A 99 17.33 21.03 8.65
C ASN A 99 16.69 20.25 7.48
N GLY A 100 17.32 20.30 6.30
CA GLY A 100 16.81 19.67 5.08
C GLY A 100 16.65 18.14 5.17
N VAL A 101 17.49 17.45 5.94
CA VAL A 101 17.39 15.99 6.13
C VAL A 101 16.16 15.65 6.97
N VAL A 102 15.97 16.36 8.09
CA VAL A 102 14.83 16.18 9.00
C VAL A 102 13.54 16.54 8.28
N ARG A 103 13.50 17.68 7.58
CA ARG A 103 12.35 18.09 6.78
C ARG A 103 12.00 17.06 5.69
N GLY A 104 13.00 16.59 4.93
CA GLY A 104 12.78 15.60 3.88
C GLY A 104 12.22 14.27 4.41
N TYR A 105 12.57 13.87 5.64
CA TYR A 105 11.95 12.73 6.30
C TYR A 105 10.47 13.00 6.62
N ALA A 106 10.16 14.17 7.16
CA ALA A 106 8.78 14.58 7.45
C ALA A 106 7.93 14.68 6.17
N GLU A 107 8.48 15.22 5.07
CA GLU A 107 7.82 15.30 3.77
C GLU A 107 7.47 13.90 3.22
N ARG A 108 8.38 12.93 3.30
CA ARG A 108 8.08 11.53 2.92
C ARG A 108 6.99 10.93 3.80
N ASN A 109 6.97 11.21 5.10
CA ASN A 109 5.89 10.78 5.99
C ASN A 109 4.57 11.46 5.64
N ALA A 110 4.57 12.72 5.20
CA ALA A 110 3.36 13.42 4.77
C ALA A 110 2.71 12.73 3.56
N ILE A 111 3.51 12.22 2.63
CA ILE A 111 3.03 11.48 1.45
C ILE A 111 2.53 10.08 1.84
N ASN A 112 3.30 9.37 2.66
CA ASN A 112 3.09 7.94 2.91
C ASN A 112 2.05 7.64 4.00
N ALA A 113 1.98 8.46 5.05
CA ALA A 113 1.13 8.19 6.20
C ALA A 113 -0.37 8.15 5.87
N PRO A 114 -0.92 8.98 4.98
CA PRO A 114 -2.32 8.84 4.56
C PRO A 114 -2.60 7.50 3.89
N ILE A 115 -1.71 7.02 3.02
CA ILE A 115 -1.89 5.76 2.28
C ILE A 115 -1.75 4.56 3.22
N GLN A 116 -0.61 4.45 3.91
CA GLN A 116 -0.34 3.32 4.80
C GLN A 116 -1.29 3.30 6.00
N GLY A 117 -1.60 4.48 6.53
CA GLY A 117 -2.56 4.62 7.62
C GLY A 117 -3.98 4.23 7.21
N SER A 118 -4.41 4.60 6.00
CA SER A 118 -5.72 4.20 5.47
C SER A 118 -5.81 2.69 5.26
N ALA A 119 -4.77 2.06 4.72
CA ALA A 119 -4.71 0.60 4.60
C ALA A 119 -4.84 -0.08 5.98
N ALA A 120 -4.12 0.43 6.99
CA ALA A 120 -4.23 -0.09 8.36
C ALA A 120 -5.62 0.15 8.99
N ASP A 121 -6.31 1.21 8.64
CA ASP A 121 -7.66 1.48 9.13
C ASP A 121 -8.67 0.55 8.44
N ILE A 122 -8.58 0.34 7.14
CA ILE A 122 -9.44 -0.57 6.36
C ILE A 122 -9.37 -1.98 6.95
N ILE A 123 -8.17 -2.52 7.16
CA ILE A 123 -8.03 -3.88 7.70
C ILE A 123 -8.63 -4.00 9.10
N LYS A 124 -8.51 -2.96 9.95
CA LYS A 124 -9.13 -2.95 11.29
C LYS A 124 -10.65 -2.91 11.25
N VAL A 125 -11.23 -2.17 10.30
CA VAL A 125 -12.69 -2.18 10.07
C VAL A 125 -13.14 -3.56 9.65
N ALA A 126 -12.45 -4.18 8.69
CA ALA A 126 -12.72 -5.56 8.29
C ALA A 126 -12.66 -6.53 9.47
N MET A 127 -11.60 -6.46 10.29
CA MET A 127 -11.44 -7.29 11.50
C MET A 127 -12.61 -7.14 12.46
N ALA A 128 -13.07 -5.91 12.71
CA ALA A 128 -14.20 -5.65 13.60
C ALA A 128 -15.50 -6.26 13.06
N HIS A 129 -15.77 -6.08 11.77
CA HIS A 129 -16.97 -6.64 11.13
C HIS A 129 -16.94 -8.16 11.08
N ILE A 130 -15.80 -8.77 10.72
CA ILE A 130 -15.62 -10.22 10.75
C ILE A 130 -15.90 -10.77 12.15
N TYR A 131 -15.33 -10.14 13.18
CA TYR A 131 -15.58 -10.55 14.57
C TYR A 131 -17.05 -10.51 14.93
N GLN A 132 -17.75 -9.42 14.60
CA GLN A 132 -19.18 -9.26 14.85
C GLN A 132 -20.00 -10.35 14.15
N ARG A 133 -19.68 -10.65 12.88
CA ARG A 133 -20.35 -11.73 12.14
C ARG A 133 -20.08 -13.11 12.73
N PHE A 134 -18.84 -13.39 13.15
CA PHE A 134 -18.53 -14.66 13.82
C PHE A 134 -19.35 -14.85 15.11
N GLN A 135 -19.54 -13.78 15.90
CA GLN A 135 -20.40 -13.80 17.06
C GLN A 135 -21.88 -14.02 16.69
N ALA A 136 -22.39 -13.31 15.70
CA ALA A 136 -23.78 -13.39 15.25
C ALA A 136 -24.15 -14.81 14.74
N TYR A 137 -23.21 -15.50 14.08
CA TYR A 137 -23.39 -16.88 13.59
C TYR A 137 -22.94 -17.92 14.60
N ASN A 138 -22.50 -17.52 15.81
CA ASN A 138 -22.00 -18.40 16.86
C ASN A 138 -20.89 -19.36 16.37
N LEU A 139 -19.97 -18.86 15.54
CA LEU A 139 -18.88 -19.63 14.97
C LEU A 139 -17.78 -19.90 16.02
N LYS A 140 -17.15 -21.07 15.90
CA LYS A 140 -15.98 -21.45 16.70
C LYS A 140 -14.66 -20.98 16.09
N ALA A 141 -14.68 -20.55 14.83
CA ALA A 141 -13.55 -19.98 14.14
C ALA A 141 -12.99 -18.76 14.90
N LYS A 142 -11.68 -18.62 14.88
CA LYS A 142 -10.97 -17.54 15.59
C LYS A 142 -9.99 -16.84 14.66
N MET A 143 -10.02 -15.51 14.65
CA MET A 143 -8.94 -14.71 14.09
C MET A 143 -7.75 -14.80 15.04
N ILE A 144 -6.59 -15.23 14.55
CA ILE A 144 -5.43 -15.54 15.39
C ILE A 144 -4.25 -14.60 15.15
N LEU A 145 -4.10 -14.06 13.93
CA LEU A 145 -2.95 -13.24 13.56
C LEU A 145 -3.30 -12.29 12.42
N GLN A 146 -2.72 -11.11 12.44
CA GLN A 146 -2.65 -10.18 11.31
C GLN A 146 -1.18 -9.97 10.93
N VAL A 147 -0.88 -10.11 9.64
CA VAL A 147 0.44 -9.82 9.07
C VAL A 147 0.24 -8.89 7.88
N HIS A 148 0.61 -7.60 8.03
CA HIS A 148 0.38 -6.56 7.01
C HIS A 148 -1.10 -6.44 6.60
N ASP A 149 -1.46 -6.94 5.43
CA ASP A 149 -2.79 -6.97 4.81
C ASP A 149 -3.45 -8.36 4.83
N GLU A 150 -2.82 -9.31 5.50
CA GLU A 150 -3.26 -10.69 5.63
C GLU A 150 -3.88 -10.94 7.02
N LEU A 151 -5.01 -11.65 7.04
CA LEU A 151 -5.67 -12.11 8.26
C LEU A 151 -5.65 -13.64 8.31
N ASN A 152 -5.17 -14.19 9.42
CA ASN A 152 -5.07 -15.62 9.65
C ASN A 152 -6.11 -16.08 10.67
N PHE A 153 -6.74 -17.20 10.36
CA PHE A 153 -7.83 -17.77 11.15
C PHE A 153 -7.56 -19.23 11.48
N SER A 154 -7.97 -19.66 12.67
CA SER A 154 -8.16 -21.07 13.02
C SER A 154 -9.62 -21.41 12.79
N VAL A 155 -9.91 -22.34 11.88
CA VAL A 155 -11.27 -22.64 11.43
C VAL A 155 -11.57 -24.12 11.51
N PRO A 156 -12.64 -24.54 12.23
CA PRO A 156 -13.15 -25.91 12.16
C PRO A 156 -13.60 -26.25 10.73
N GLU A 157 -13.35 -27.48 10.27
CA GLU A 157 -13.65 -27.90 8.89
C GLU A 157 -15.13 -27.69 8.52
N ALA A 158 -16.05 -27.91 9.48
CA ALA A 158 -17.49 -27.70 9.28
C ALA A 158 -17.89 -26.22 9.03
N GLU A 159 -17.04 -25.26 9.39
CA GLU A 159 -17.32 -23.83 9.25
C GLU A 159 -16.61 -23.20 8.04
N LYS A 160 -15.79 -23.96 7.32
CA LYS A 160 -14.86 -23.49 6.31
C LYS A 160 -15.50 -22.61 5.24
N GLU A 161 -16.56 -23.07 4.58
CA GLU A 161 -17.22 -22.34 3.51
C GLU A 161 -17.87 -21.04 4.00
N LEU A 162 -18.53 -21.09 5.16
CA LEU A 162 -19.18 -19.93 5.75
C LEU A 162 -18.16 -18.88 6.20
N VAL A 163 -17.09 -19.31 6.85
CA VAL A 163 -16.00 -18.42 7.29
C VAL A 163 -15.33 -17.77 6.10
N GLN A 164 -14.98 -18.53 5.06
CA GLN A 164 -14.39 -17.98 3.83
C GLN A 164 -15.27 -16.90 3.22
N LYS A 165 -16.57 -17.18 3.08
CA LYS A 165 -17.52 -16.21 2.53
C LYS A 165 -17.57 -14.93 3.37
N ILE A 166 -17.71 -15.05 4.69
CA ILE A 166 -17.77 -13.90 5.61
C ILE A 166 -16.49 -13.07 5.50
N VAL A 167 -15.32 -13.72 5.58
CA VAL A 167 -14.03 -13.01 5.58
C VAL A 167 -13.82 -12.25 4.28
N ILE A 168 -14.04 -12.88 3.12
CA ILE A 168 -13.89 -12.22 1.82
C ILE A 168 -14.87 -11.05 1.70
N GLU A 169 -16.14 -11.24 2.02
CA GLU A 169 -17.15 -10.17 1.97
C GLU A 169 -16.76 -8.96 2.83
N GLU A 170 -16.36 -9.20 4.09
CA GLU A 170 -16.04 -8.10 5.00
C GLU A 170 -14.71 -7.40 4.67
N MET A 171 -13.72 -8.11 4.14
CA MET A 171 -12.48 -7.52 3.66
C MET A 171 -12.71 -6.67 2.40
N GLU A 172 -13.46 -7.18 1.42
CA GLU A 172 -13.74 -6.47 0.18
C GLU A 172 -14.68 -5.26 0.37
N GLN A 173 -15.57 -5.31 1.36
CA GLN A 173 -16.56 -4.27 1.65
C GLN A 173 -16.18 -3.33 2.80
N ALA A 174 -15.01 -3.53 3.41
CA ALA A 174 -14.56 -2.72 4.55
C ALA A 174 -14.54 -1.21 4.28
N TYR A 175 -14.26 -0.84 3.03
CA TYR A 175 -14.33 0.54 2.56
C TYR A 175 -14.61 0.60 1.06
N ARG A 176 -15.56 1.45 0.65
CA ARG A 176 -15.90 1.61 -0.76
C ARG A 176 -14.94 2.57 -1.44
N MET A 177 -14.16 2.06 -2.39
CA MET A 177 -13.24 2.84 -3.23
C MET A 177 -13.66 2.79 -4.71
N TYR A 178 -13.08 3.68 -5.52
CA TYR A 178 -13.24 3.64 -6.98
C TYR A 178 -12.62 2.37 -7.59
N VAL A 179 -11.49 1.91 -7.05
CA VAL A 179 -10.90 0.61 -7.38
C VAL A 179 -11.36 -0.38 -6.33
N PRO A 180 -12.04 -1.48 -6.71
CA PRO A 180 -12.55 -2.45 -5.74
C PRO A 180 -11.41 -3.14 -4.99
N LEU A 181 -11.60 -3.33 -3.69
CA LEU A 181 -10.76 -4.21 -2.90
C LEU A 181 -11.01 -5.65 -3.33
N LYS A 182 -9.95 -6.45 -3.39
CA LYS A 182 -10.02 -7.88 -3.66
C LYS A 182 -9.28 -8.64 -2.57
N ALA A 183 -9.90 -9.72 -2.10
CA ALA A 183 -9.35 -10.60 -1.10
C ALA A 183 -9.26 -12.03 -1.66
N ASP A 184 -8.07 -12.61 -1.60
CA ASP A 184 -7.83 -14.01 -1.93
C ASP A 184 -7.80 -14.83 -0.64
N CYS A 185 -8.12 -16.13 -0.74
CA CYS A 185 -8.15 -17.03 0.39
C CYS A 185 -7.38 -18.32 0.08
N GLY A 186 -6.45 -18.67 0.95
CA GLY A 186 -5.72 -19.95 0.95
C GLY A 186 -6.09 -20.80 2.17
N TRP A 187 -5.94 -22.12 2.04
CA TRP A 187 -6.22 -23.10 3.10
C TRP A 187 -5.06 -24.06 3.29
N GLY A 188 -4.76 -24.37 4.54
CA GLY A 188 -3.71 -25.31 4.90
C GLY A 188 -3.76 -25.69 6.38
N ASN A 189 -3.01 -26.71 6.76
CA ASN A 189 -2.86 -27.12 8.17
C ASN A 189 -1.94 -26.19 8.97
N ASN A 190 -1.25 -25.31 8.29
CA ASN A 190 -0.38 -24.28 8.86
C ASN A 190 -0.26 -23.11 7.87
N TRP A 191 0.27 -21.98 8.35
CA TRP A 191 0.41 -20.77 7.56
C TRP A 191 1.18 -20.96 6.25
N LEU A 192 2.29 -21.71 6.27
CA LEU A 192 3.12 -21.97 5.08
C LEU A 192 2.36 -22.72 3.97
N GLN A 193 1.39 -23.57 4.34
CA GLN A 193 0.57 -24.30 3.36
C GLN A 193 -0.61 -23.48 2.84
N ALA A 194 -1.07 -22.50 3.63
CA ALA A 194 -2.20 -21.64 3.28
C ALA A 194 -1.79 -20.41 2.45
N HIS A 195 -0.47 -20.09 2.39
CA HIS A 195 0.08 -18.88 1.77
C HIS A 195 0.56 -19.09 0.33
#